data_1819b4ff8d3120b3f2a1167204e2f5f7
#
_entry.id   1819b4ff8d3120b3f2a1167204e2f5f7
#
_cell.length_a   1.000
_cell.length_b   1.000
_cell.length_c   1.000
_cell.angle_alpha   90.00
_cell.angle_beta   90.00
_cell.angle_gamma   90.00
#
_symmetry.space_group_name_H-M   'P 1'
#
loop_
_entity.id
_entity.type
_entity.pdbx_description
1 polymer ?
#
loop_
_entity_poly.entity_id
_entity_poly.type
_entity_poly.pdbx_seq_one_letter_code
_entity_poly.pdbx_strand_id
1 'polypeptide(L)'
;EIRLVVDDHGYQPRRALLAAQRMIQRDRIFAMMGVMGSATAMATIPELTKNNVPSLFPFSAARQTYTPINDLQWASVATYDGQMEAGIQYMMEENSFERPRAIYQDDEFGTEVLKGAEAGLEKLGKEMVETTSFQRGSTDFSSGVAKLMAADCDLVVIGAALREPVGIMNEARTRG
;
A
#
# COMPACT_ATOMS: atom_id res chain seq x y z
N GLU A 1 8.03 -33.78 -6.68
CA GLU A 1 8.82 -32.60 -7.13
C GLU A 1 7.90 -31.38 -7.21
N ILE A 2 8.37 -30.24 -6.70
CA ILE A 2 7.65 -28.96 -6.81
C ILE A 2 8.32 -28.14 -7.92
N ARG A 3 7.53 -27.67 -8.89
CA ARG A 3 7.99 -26.78 -9.96
C ARG A 3 7.57 -25.35 -9.65
N LEU A 4 8.53 -24.44 -9.63
CA LEU A 4 8.29 -23.01 -9.50
C LEU A 4 8.04 -22.39 -10.89
N VAL A 5 6.97 -21.60 -11.02
CA VAL A 5 6.68 -20.74 -12.17
C VAL A 5 6.74 -19.30 -11.71
N VAL A 6 7.53 -18.47 -12.38
CA VAL A 6 7.74 -17.06 -12.01
C VAL A 6 7.37 -16.17 -13.20
N ASP A 7 6.70 -15.07 -12.93
CA ASP A 7 6.36 -14.05 -13.93
C ASP A 7 6.53 -12.65 -13.32
N ASP A 8 6.98 -11.70 -14.12
CA ASP A 8 7.13 -10.30 -13.72
C ASP A 8 5.98 -9.45 -14.27
N HIS A 9 5.11 -9.02 -13.38
CA HIS A 9 4.00 -8.14 -13.73
C HIS A 9 4.36 -6.64 -13.69
N GLY A 10 5.59 -6.27 -13.33
CA GLY A 10 6.05 -4.88 -13.31
C GLY A 10 5.20 -3.96 -12.43
N TYR A 11 4.65 -4.47 -11.32
CA TYR A 11 3.74 -3.74 -10.41
C TYR A 11 2.48 -3.19 -11.10
N GLN A 12 2.04 -3.84 -12.19
CA GLN A 12 0.87 -3.44 -12.99
C GLN A 12 -0.29 -4.42 -12.78
N PRO A 13 -1.47 -3.99 -12.24
CA PRO A 13 -2.60 -4.88 -11.94
C PRO A 13 -3.07 -5.70 -13.15
N ARG A 14 -3.17 -5.07 -14.31
CA ARG A 14 -3.58 -5.76 -15.55
C ARG A 14 -2.60 -6.86 -15.96
N ARG A 15 -1.30 -6.61 -15.84
CA ARG A 15 -0.28 -7.61 -16.14
C ARG A 15 -0.29 -8.74 -15.12
N ALA A 16 -0.50 -8.43 -13.83
CA ALA A 16 -0.64 -9.43 -12.78
C ALA A 16 -1.83 -10.37 -13.05
N LEU A 17 -2.99 -9.83 -13.41
CA LEU A 17 -4.16 -10.63 -13.77
C LEU A 17 -3.87 -11.56 -14.96
N LEU A 18 -3.24 -11.05 -16.04
CA LEU A 18 -2.89 -11.86 -17.20
C LEU A 18 -1.87 -12.95 -16.85
N ALA A 19 -0.91 -12.66 -15.98
CA ALA A 19 0.04 -13.64 -15.47
C ALA A 19 -0.67 -14.73 -14.67
N ALA A 20 -1.56 -14.37 -13.75
CA ALA A 20 -2.37 -15.31 -12.97
C ALA A 20 -3.19 -16.24 -13.89
N GLN A 21 -3.88 -15.68 -14.88
CA GLN A 21 -4.67 -16.48 -15.84
C GLN A 21 -3.80 -17.48 -16.60
N ARG A 22 -2.61 -17.08 -17.07
CA ARG A 22 -1.66 -18.00 -17.73
C ARG A 22 -1.20 -19.11 -16.80
N MET A 23 -0.81 -18.76 -15.58
CA MET A 23 -0.34 -19.72 -14.57
C MET A 23 -1.43 -20.74 -14.22
N ILE A 24 -2.68 -20.30 -14.07
CA ILE A 24 -3.81 -21.18 -13.80
C ILE A 24 -4.10 -22.09 -15.00
N GLN A 25 -4.29 -21.52 -16.18
CA GLN A 25 -4.82 -22.24 -17.35
C GLN A 25 -3.77 -23.09 -18.05
N ARG A 26 -2.56 -22.55 -18.23
CA ARG A 26 -1.47 -23.21 -18.94
C ARG A 26 -0.58 -24.04 -18.02
N ASP A 27 -0.11 -23.41 -16.93
CA ASP A 27 0.89 -24.01 -16.05
C ASP A 27 0.27 -24.85 -14.94
N ARG A 28 -1.06 -24.73 -14.74
CA ARG A 28 -1.87 -25.50 -13.76
C ARG A 28 -1.28 -25.43 -12.36
N ILE A 29 -1.01 -24.23 -11.91
CA ILE A 29 -0.49 -24.00 -10.56
C ILE A 29 -1.48 -24.49 -9.50
N PHE A 30 -1.00 -25.05 -8.40
CA PHE A 30 -1.84 -25.45 -7.27
C PHE A 30 -1.96 -24.34 -6.22
N ALA A 31 -1.05 -23.35 -6.23
CA ALA A 31 -1.09 -22.18 -5.37
C ALA A 31 -0.33 -21.03 -6.02
N MET A 32 -0.72 -19.80 -5.74
CA MET A 32 0.03 -18.59 -6.08
C MET A 32 0.63 -18.01 -4.79
N MET A 33 1.92 -17.66 -4.84
CA MET A 33 2.64 -17.14 -3.67
C MET A 33 3.30 -15.80 -3.98
N GLY A 34 3.29 -14.89 -3.00
CA GLY A 34 4.15 -13.71 -3.00
C GLY A 34 3.81 -12.66 -4.05
N VAL A 35 2.54 -12.53 -4.46
CA VAL A 35 2.12 -11.45 -5.37
C VAL A 35 2.48 -10.10 -4.76
N MET A 36 3.30 -9.31 -5.48
CA MET A 36 3.78 -8.01 -5.00
C MET A 36 2.76 -6.91 -5.21
N GLY A 37 2.34 -6.25 -4.11
CA GLY A 37 1.52 -5.05 -4.09
C GLY A 37 0.02 -5.26 -3.94
N SER A 38 -0.66 -4.28 -3.35
CA SER A 38 -2.10 -4.36 -3.02
C SER A 38 -2.96 -4.40 -4.28
N ALA A 39 -2.82 -3.43 -5.18
CA ALA A 39 -3.61 -3.37 -6.40
C ALA A 39 -3.40 -4.59 -7.30
N THR A 40 -2.20 -5.16 -7.34
CA THR A 40 -1.89 -6.38 -8.09
C THR A 40 -2.50 -7.61 -7.43
N ALA A 41 -2.43 -7.72 -6.09
CA ALA A 41 -3.08 -8.79 -5.34
C ALA A 41 -4.60 -8.73 -5.52
N MET A 42 -5.21 -7.56 -5.36
CA MET A 42 -6.66 -7.37 -5.56
C MET A 42 -7.11 -7.73 -6.98
N ALA A 43 -6.28 -7.48 -7.98
CA ALA A 43 -6.58 -7.87 -9.36
C ALA A 43 -6.53 -9.39 -9.58
N THR A 44 -5.72 -10.13 -8.83
CA THR A 44 -5.51 -11.58 -9.01
C THR A 44 -6.41 -12.45 -8.14
N ILE A 45 -6.75 -12.02 -6.93
CA ILE A 45 -7.54 -12.80 -5.96
C ILE A 45 -8.86 -13.32 -6.52
N PRO A 46 -9.70 -12.55 -7.23
CA PRO A 46 -10.95 -13.05 -7.77
C PRO A 46 -10.75 -14.21 -8.77
N GLU A 47 -9.73 -14.12 -9.60
CA GLU A 47 -9.42 -15.16 -10.59
C GLU A 47 -8.89 -16.44 -9.91
N LEU A 48 -8.03 -16.30 -8.89
CA LEU A 48 -7.55 -17.40 -8.10
C LEU A 48 -8.67 -18.11 -7.36
N THR A 49 -9.54 -17.36 -6.68
CA THR A 49 -10.68 -17.88 -5.93
C THR A 49 -11.65 -18.63 -6.84
N LYS A 50 -11.97 -18.07 -8.01
CA LYS A 50 -12.84 -18.70 -9.02
C LYS A 50 -12.31 -20.06 -9.49
N ASN A 51 -11.00 -20.23 -9.51
CA ASN A 51 -10.33 -21.45 -9.95
C ASN A 51 -9.87 -22.36 -8.81
N ASN A 52 -10.30 -22.10 -7.56
CA ASN A 52 -9.88 -22.81 -6.36
C ASN A 52 -8.36 -22.88 -6.16
N VAL A 53 -7.63 -21.82 -6.52
CA VAL A 53 -6.20 -21.71 -6.34
C VAL A 53 -5.91 -20.83 -5.11
N PRO A 54 -5.23 -21.34 -4.08
CA PRO A 54 -4.85 -20.55 -2.92
C PRO A 54 -3.92 -19.39 -3.26
N SER A 55 -4.18 -18.23 -2.66
CA SER A 55 -3.30 -17.06 -2.62
C SER A 55 -2.53 -17.06 -1.31
N LEU A 56 -1.24 -17.34 -1.37
CA LEU A 56 -0.39 -17.51 -0.21
C LEU A 56 0.54 -16.31 -0.05
N PHE A 57 0.46 -15.66 1.09
CA PHE A 57 1.40 -14.66 1.55
C PHE A 57 1.72 -13.59 0.49
N PRO A 58 0.69 -12.89 -0.04
CA PRO A 58 0.95 -11.76 -0.94
C PRO A 58 1.84 -10.74 -0.22
N PHE A 59 2.74 -10.11 -0.96
CA PHE A 59 3.55 -9.01 -0.43
C PHE A 59 2.70 -7.74 -0.41
N SER A 60 1.68 -7.79 0.42
CA SER A 60 0.67 -6.77 0.65
C SER A 60 0.06 -6.96 2.03
N ALA A 61 -0.13 -5.88 2.73
CA ALA A 61 -0.84 -5.83 4.01
C ALA A 61 -2.26 -5.23 3.85
N ALA A 62 -2.81 -5.22 2.64
CA ALA A 62 -4.15 -4.71 2.38
C ALA A 62 -5.19 -5.49 3.18
N ARG A 63 -6.14 -4.80 3.81
CA ARG A 63 -7.22 -5.42 4.62
C ARG A 63 -7.99 -6.46 3.82
N GLN A 64 -8.14 -6.27 2.52
CA GLN A 64 -8.86 -7.20 1.63
C GLN A 64 -8.17 -8.57 1.49
N THR A 65 -6.91 -8.70 1.91
CA THR A 65 -6.24 -10.00 1.99
C THR A 65 -6.65 -10.83 3.22
N TYR A 66 -7.42 -10.23 4.14
CA TYR A 66 -7.93 -10.84 5.36
C TYR A 66 -9.48 -10.85 5.43
N THR A 67 -10.11 -9.86 4.80
CA THR A 67 -11.55 -9.63 4.94
C THR A 67 -12.22 -9.43 3.56
N PRO A 68 -13.27 -10.19 3.23
CA PRO A 68 -13.88 -11.24 4.08
C PRO A 68 -12.96 -12.48 4.23
N ILE A 69 -13.12 -13.21 5.32
CA ILE A 69 -12.38 -14.48 5.55
C ILE A 69 -12.66 -15.42 4.38
N ASN A 70 -11.60 -15.98 3.80
CA ASN A 70 -11.65 -16.91 2.69
C ASN A 70 -10.56 -17.98 2.86
N ASP A 71 -10.95 -19.25 2.83
CA ASP A 71 -10.05 -20.39 3.03
C ASP A 71 -8.94 -20.49 1.98
N LEU A 72 -9.06 -19.75 0.89
CA LEU A 72 -8.06 -19.68 -0.19
C LEU A 72 -7.13 -18.46 -0.06
N GLN A 73 -7.26 -17.65 0.98
CA GLN A 73 -6.43 -16.45 1.18
C GLN A 73 -5.67 -16.51 2.49
N TRP A 74 -4.36 -16.42 2.41
CA TRP A 74 -3.46 -16.53 3.55
C TRP A 74 -2.46 -15.36 3.52
N ALA A 75 -2.65 -14.41 4.40
CA ALA A 75 -1.74 -13.27 4.58
C ALA A 75 -0.86 -13.49 5.82
N SER A 76 0.22 -12.73 5.95
CA SER A 76 1.26 -12.98 6.98
C SER A 76 1.63 -11.76 7.82
N VAL A 77 1.08 -10.58 7.53
CA VAL A 77 1.45 -9.33 8.20
C VAL A 77 0.22 -8.55 8.63
N ALA A 78 0.32 -7.74 9.68
CA ALA A 78 -0.76 -6.85 10.10
C ALA A 78 -1.19 -5.91 8.97
N THR A 79 -2.46 -5.52 8.94
CA THR A 79 -3.00 -4.65 7.89
C THR A 79 -2.37 -3.26 7.90
N TYR A 80 -2.27 -2.60 6.73
CA TYR A 80 -1.68 -1.27 6.61
C TYR A 80 -2.38 -0.26 7.51
N ASP A 81 -3.71 -0.26 7.53
CA ASP A 81 -4.48 0.63 8.39
C ASP A 81 -4.16 0.40 9.87
N GLY A 82 -4.09 -0.85 10.33
CA GLY A 82 -3.72 -1.16 11.72
C GLY A 82 -2.29 -0.76 12.07
N GLN A 83 -1.34 -0.97 11.15
CA GLN A 83 0.04 -0.53 11.33
C GLN A 83 0.15 1.00 11.42
N MET A 84 -0.54 1.71 10.52
CA MET A 84 -0.50 3.17 10.49
C MET A 84 -1.24 3.80 11.65
N GLU A 85 -2.37 3.23 12.06
CA GLU A 85 -3.10 3.66 13.26
C GLU A 85 -2.21 3.62 14.50
N ALA A 86 -1.53 2.51 14.73
CA ALA A 86 -0.60 2.39 15.86
C ALA A 86 0.64 3.30 15.69
N GLY A 87 1.19 3.36 14.48
CA GLY A 87 2.39 4.15 14.18
C GLY A 87 2.17 5.64 14.35
N ILE A 88 1.04 6.19 13.87
CA ILE A 88 0.75 7.61 14.00
C ILE A 88 0.50 8.02 15.46
N GLN A 89 -0.21 7.19 16.23
CA GLN A 89 -0.42 7.43 17.66
C GLN A 89 0.92 7.51 18.40
N TYR A 90 1.79 6.54 18.20
CA TYR A 90 3.12 6.52 18.79
C TYR A 90 3.93 7.77 18.43
N MET A 91 3.97 8.14 17.15
CA MET A 91 4.73 9.32 16.70
C MET A 91 4.20 10.62 17.29
N MET A 92 2.88 10.76 17.36
CA MET A 92 2.26 11.96 17.92
C MET A 92 2.47 12.10 19.43
N GLU A 93 2.44 10.98 20.17
CA GLU A 93 2.62 10.98 21.63
C GLU A 93 4.07 11.23 22.02
N GLU A 94 5.03 10.58 21.35
CA GLU A 94 6.47 10.67 21.69
C GLU A 94 7.12 12.00 21.29
N ASN A 95 6.62 12.66 20.25
CA ASN A 95 7.27 13.84 19.69
C ASN A 95 6.46 15.13 19.81
N SER A 96 5.27 15.08 20.37
CA SER A 96 4.39 16.25 20.52
C SER A 96 4.08 16.97 19.21
N PHE A 97 3.94 16.23 18.11
CA PHE A 97 3.57 16.79 16.82
C PHE A 97 2.12 17.29 16.84
N GLU A 98 1.86 18.38 16.11
CA GLU A 98 0.56 19.05 16.10
C GLU A 98 -0.07 19.14 14.72
N ARG A 99 0.73 19.08 13.66
CA ARG A 99 0.29 19.37 12.28
C ARG A 99 0.67 18.24 11.32
N PRO A 100 0.05 17.05 11.48
CA PRO A 100 0.31 15.90 10.62
C PRO A 100 -0.28 16.13 9.23
N ARG A 101 0.43 15.68 8.20
CA ARG A 101 0.03 15.70 6.79
C ARG A 101 0.33 14.39 6.14
N ALA A 102 -0.27 14.16 4.97
CA ALA A 102 -0.01 12.95 4.21
C ALA A 102 0.22 13.20 2.72
N ILE A 103 1.16 12.45 2.16
CA ILE A 103 1.31 12.25 0.72
C ILE A 103 1.28 10.77 0.42
N TYR A 104 0.40 10.34 -0.49
CA TYR A 104 0.15 8.92 -0.71
C TYR A 104 -0.09 8.57 -2.17
N GLN A 105 0.21 7.32 -2.51
CA GLN A 105 -0.08 6.76 -3.82
C GLN A 105 -1.60 6.62 -4.00
N ASP A 106 -2.12 7.12 -5.11
CA ASP A 106 -3.55 7.10 -5.44
C ASP A 106 -3.97 5.69 -5.91
N ASP A 107 -4.00 4.75 -4.97
CA ASP A 107 -4.50 3.39 -5.14
C ASP A 107 -4.89 2.76 -3.79
N GLU A 108 -5.24 1.47 -3.82
CA GLU A 108 -5.68 0.71 -2.64
C GLU A 108 -4.66 0.75 -1.51
N PHE A 109 -3.35 0.72 -1.83
CA PHE A 109 -2.28 0.76 -0.84
C PHE A 109 -2.22 2.12 -0.13
N GLY A 110 -2.06 3.19 -0.89
CA GLY A 110 -1.89 4.53 -0.30
C GLY A 110 -3.14 5.00 0.44
N THR A 111 -4.32 4.67 -0.10
CA THR A 111 -5.60 4.97 0.56
C THR A 111 -5.75 4.26 1.91
N GLU A 112 -5.30 3.02 2.04
CA GLU A 112 -5.33 2.29 3.31
C GLU A 112 -4.36 2.87 4.34
N VAL A 113 -3.18 3.27 3.91
CA VAL A 113 -2.19 3.98 4.75
C VAL A 113 -2.79 5.29 5.29
N LEU A 114 -3.41 6.09 4.42
CA LEU A 114 -4.08 7.32 4.83
C LEU A 114 -5.19 7.06 5.87
N LYS A 115 -6.10 6.14 5.59
CA LYS A 115 -7.20 5.78 6.51
C LYS A 115 -6.71 5.33 7.88
N GLY A 116 -5.64 4.55 7.92
CA GLY A 116 -5.03 4.14 9.18
C GLY A 116 -4.47 5.32 9.98
N ALA A 117 -3.79 6.25 9.29
CA ALA A 117 -3.28 7.46 9.92
C ALA A 117 -4.41 8.36 10.44
N GLU A 118 -5.47 8.57 9.65
CA GLU A 118 -6.66 9.32 10.06
C GLU A 118 -7.35 8.69 11.28
N ALA A 119 -7.54 7.36 11.28
CA ALA A 119 -8.12 6.64 12.40
C ALA A 119 -7.29 6.76 13.68
N GLY A 120 -5.96 6.73 13.55
CA GLY A 120 -5.06 6.93 14.68
C GLY A 120 -5.12 8.36 15.25
N LEU A 121 -5.19 9.37 14.38
CA LEU A 121 -5.36 10.77 14.79
C LEU A 121 -6.72 11.03 15.46
N GLU A 122 -7.79 10.46 14.92
CA GLU A 122 -9.13 10.58 15.50
C GLU A 122 -9.17 10.11 16.96
N LYS A 123 -8.49 9.01 17.30
CA LYS A 123 -8.38 8.52 18.67
C LYS A 123 -7.65 9.49 19.61
N LEU A 124 -6.80 10.34 19.08
CA LEU A 124 -6.11 11.40 19.82
C LEU A 124 -6.87 12.73 19.81
N GLY A 125 -8.06 12.78 19.20
CA GLY A 125 -8.83 14.01 19.03
C GLY A 125 -8.17 14.99 18.06
N LYS A 126 -7.34 14.50 17.15
CA LYS A 126 -6.62 15.27 16.12
C LYS A 126 -7.12 14.87 14.72
N GLU A 127 -6.75 15.64 13.71
CA GLU A 127 -7.09 15.38 12.31
C GLU A 127 -5.90 15.59 11.40
N MET A 128 -5.95 15.01 10.22
CA MET A 128 -4.98 15.26 9.15
C MET A 128 -5.20 16.68 8.60
N VAL A 129 -4.17 17.54 8.73
CA VAL A 129 -4.31 18.96 8.37
C VAL A 129 -4.37 19.15 6.85
N GLU A 130 -3.59 18.36 6.10
CA GLU A 130 -3.57 18.42 4.64
C GLU A 130 -3.18 17.08 4.05
N THR A 131 -3.77 16.73 2.92
CA THR A 131 -3.44 15.51 2.18
C THR A 131 -3.20 15.81 0.70
N THR A 132 -2.35 15.02 0.08
CA THR A 132 -2.13 15.04 -1.37
C THR A 132 -1.81 13.65 -1.87
N SER A 133 -2.22 13.34 -3.09
CA SER A 133 -1.93 12.05 -3.71
C SER A 133 -1.09 12.20 -4.97
N PHE A 134 -0.49 11.10 -5.40
CA PHE A 134 0.23 11.00 -6.66
C PHE A 134 -0.09 9.68 -7.36
N GLN A 135 0.01 9.67 -8.69
CA GLN A 135 -0.23 8.47 -9.49
C GLN A 135 0.90 7.46 -9.32
N ARG A 136 0.57 6.17 -9.34
CA ARG A 136 1.56 5.08 -9.32
C ARG A 136 2.61 5.28 -10.42
N GLY A 137 3.88 5.20 -10.05
CA GLY A 137 5.00 5.37 -10.97
C GLY A 137 5.35 6.82 -11.29
N SER A 138 4.76 7.79 -10.59
CA SER A 138 5.18 9.18 -10.68
C SER A 138 6.65 9.34 -10.28
N THR A 139 7.31 10.27 -10.92
CA THR A 139 8.70 10.67 -10.64
C THR A 139 8.82 12.15 -10.25
N ASP A 140 7.76 12.93 -10.42
CA ASP A 140 7.67 14.33 -10.02
C ASP A 140 6.69 14.46 -8.85
N PHE A 141 7.18 14.98 -7.74
CA PHE A 141 6.45 15.20 -6.50
C PHE A 141 6.40 16.67 -6.09
N SER A 142 6.89 17.55 -6.97
CA SER A 142 7.11 18.97 -6.68
C SER A 142 5.86 19.71 -6.21
N SER A 143 4.72 19.49 -6.86
CA SER A 143 3.45 20.11 -6.48
C SER A 143 2.91 19.57 -5.16
N GLY A 144 2.97 18.26 -4.93
CA GLY A 144 2.55 17.63 -3.69
C GLY A 144 3.38 18.10 -2.50
N VAL A 145 4.70 18.08 -2.63
CA VAL A 145 5.62 18.55 -1.58
C VAL A 145 5.41 20.03 -1.29
N ALA A 146 5.28 20.88 -2.33
CA ALA A 146 5.02 22.31 -2.15
C ALA A 146 3.73 22.56 -1.36
N LYS A 147 2.66 21.79 -1.64
CA LYS A 147 1.40 21.87 -0.93
C LYS A 147 1.55 21.52 0.57
N LEU A 148 2.32 20.48 0.88
CA LEU A 148 2.59 20.11 2.26
C LEU A 148 3.44 21.15 3.00
N MET A 149 4.45 21.70 2.36
CA MET A 149 5.34 22.70 2.96
C MET A 149 4.63 24.06 3.20
N ALA A 150 3.76 24.48 2.28
CA ALA A 150 3.05 25.77 2.38
C ALA A 150 2.25 25.93 3.66
N ALA A 151 1.97 24.86 4.36
CA ALA A 151 1.09 24.84 5.51
C ALA A 151 1.82 24.48 6.82
N ASP A 152 3.16 24.58 6.84
CA ASP A 152 3.95 24.49 8.06
C ASP A 152 3.72 23.16 8.84
N CYS A 153 4.04 22.02 8.19
CA CYS A 153 3.87 20.69 8.79
C CYS A 153 5.06 20.30 9.69
N ASP A 154 4.78 19.52 10.71
CA ASP A 154 5.78 18.96 11.61
C ASP A 154 5.91 17.44 11.50
N LEU A 155 4.93 16.78 10.87
CA LEU A 155 4.94 15.34 10.58
C LEU A 155 4.32 15.07 9.20
N VAL A 156 5.01 14.27 8.38
CA VAL A 156 4.50 13.82 7.08
C VAL A 156 4.39 12.30 7.06
N VAL A 157 3.18 11.81 6.86
CA VAL A 157 2.91 10.40 6.55
C VAL A 157 3.11 10.19 5.04
N ILE A 158 3.96 9.22 4.67
CA ILE A 158 4.24 8.89 3.27
C ILE A 158 3.69 7.51 2.96
N GLY A 159 2.52 7.46 2.30
CA GLY A 159 1.88 6.23 1.80
C GLY A 159 2.38 5.85 0.43
N ALA A 160 3.64 5.41 0.32
CA ALA A 160 4.32 5.16 -0.94
C ALA A 160 5.17 3.88 -0.91
N ALA A 161 5.51 3.33 -2.10
CA ALA A 161 6.33 2.13 -2.21
C ALA A 161 7.83 2.45 -2.00
N LEU A 162 8.73 1.92 -2.82
CA LEU A 162 10.18 1.97 -2.53
C LEU A 162 10.88 3.22 -3.07
N ARG A 163 10.51 3.68 -4.26
CA ARG A 163 11.21 4.77 -4.98
C ARG A 163 10.62 6.13 -4.65
N GLU A 164 9.34 6.19 -4.52
CA GLU A 164 8.57 7.41 -4.32
C GLU A 164 8.93 8.11 -2.99
N PRO A 165 9.08 7.42 -1.84
CA PRO A 165 9.52 8.07 -0.61
C PRO A 165 10.85 8.78 -0.74
N VAL A 166 11.80 8.17 -1.46
CA VAL A 166 13.12 8.79 -1.70
C VAL A 166 12.97 10.04 -2.55
N GLY A 167 12.14 10.00 -3.60
CA GLY A 167 11.84 11.15 -4.44
C GLY A 167 11.17 12.29 -3.67
N ILE A 168 10.16 11.97 -2.85
CA ILE A 168 9.45 12.93 -2.01
C ILE A 168 10.40 13.58 -1.00
N MET A 169 11.23 12.81 -0.32
CA MET A 169 12.20 13.32 0.65
C MET A 169 13.28 14.19 0.00
N ASN A 170 13.76 13.83 -1.19
CA ASN A 170 14.73 14.62 -1.93
C ASN A 170 14.13 15.97 -2.37
N GLU A 171 12.88 15.94 -2.85
CA GLU A 171 12.17 17.17 -3.22
C GLU A 171 11.95 18.07 -2.00
N ALA A 172 11.56 17.53 -0.87
CA ALA A 172 11.39 18.29 0.38
C ALA A 172 12.70 18.93 0.83
N ARG A 173 13.82 18.20 0.79
CA ARG A 173 15.14 18.73 1.16
C ARG A 173 15.64 19.84 0.24
N THR A 174 15.29 19.80 -1.04
CA THR A 174 15.71 20.84 -2.00
C THR A 174 14.99 22.16 -1.78
N ARG A 175 13.83 22.11 -1.12
CA ARG A 175 13.00 23.29 -0.85
C ARG A 175 13.24 23.90 0.54
N GLY A 176 14.02 23.27 1.38
CA GLY A 176 14.33 23.68 2.76
C GLY A 176 13.63 22.80 3.76
#